data_8548ca2f54914da17524e77792e2eca5
#
_entry.id   8548ca2f54914da17524e77792e2eca5
#
_cell.length_a   1.000
_cell.length_b   1.000
_cell.length_c   1.000
_cell.angle_alpha   90.00
_cell.angle_beta   90.00
_cell.angle_gamma   90.00
#
_symmetry.space_group_name_H-M   'P 1'
#
loop_
_entity.id
_entity.type
_entity.pdbx_description
1 polymer ?
#
loop_
_entity_poly.entity_id
_entity_poly.type
_entity_poly.pdbx_seq_one_letter_code
_entity_poly.pdbx_strand_id
1 'polypeptide(L)'
;MIIQVEDAVKRFGNNLALDSFSLQVQKGEVLGLLGPNGAGKTTCIRAIIGLTPIDEGSITVFGIAQNGKNGKIKSRIGYVTQELTIYEEMTAKENMAFFGSLYGLTKAELDRKIPEVARVIGLENRLNEKTKKFSGGMQRRLNIGCSLLHDPELIIMDEPTVGIDPQSRNFILEFVKNLASNGTTILYTSHYIEEVEAVASHICIMDQGHAIAGG
;
A
#
# COMPACT_ATOMS: atom_id res chain seq x y z
N MET A 1 12.65 13.30 2.21
CA MET A 1 11.72 12.87 1.16
C MET A 1 11.87 11.38 0.96
N ILE A 2 10.77 10.63 0.89
CA ILE A 2 10.77 9.18 0.65
C ILE A 2 10.37 8.85 -0.78
N ILE A 3 9.36 9.53 -1.31
CA ILE A 3 8.95 9.42 -2.71
C ILE A 3 9.07 10.79 -3.36
N GLN A 4 9.61 10.82 -4.57
CA GLN A 4 9.64 11.99 -5.44
C GLN A 4 9.34 11.52 -6.87
N VAL A 5 8.23 12.01 -7.41
CA VAL A 5 7.81 11.83 -8.79
C VAL A 5 7.86 13.20 -9.46
N GLU A 6 8.54 13.31 -10.58
CA GLU A 6 8.73 14.56 -11.32
C GLU A 6 8.34 14.37 -12.77
N ASP A 7 7.31 15.10 -13.18
CA ASP A 7 6.79 15.19 -14.55
C ASP A 7 6.62 13.82 -15.23
N ALA A 8 6.13 12.85 -14.44
CA ALA A 8 5.98 11.48 -14.90
C ALA A 8 4.91 11.38 -15.99
N VAL A 9 5.27 10.79 -17.12
CA VAL A 9 4.37 10.49 -18.22
C VAL A 9 4.28 8.98 -18.41
N LYS A 10 3.05 8.46 -18.56
CA LYS A 10 2.81 7.05 -18.87
C LYS A 10 1.67 6.89 -19.85
N ARG A 11 1.98 6.24 -20.98
CA ARG A 11 1.01 5.90 -22.04
C ARG A 11 0.77 4.40 -22.12
N PHE A 12 -0.45 4.01 -22.33
CA PHE A 12 -0.86 2.66 -22.71
C PHE A 12 -1.62 2.74 -24.05
N GLY A 13 -0.92 2.52 -25.15
CA GLY A 13 -1.44 2.81 -26.48
C GLY A 13 -1.83 4.27 -26.62
N ASN A 14 -3.10 4.54 -26.90
CA ASN A 14 -3.62 5.91 -27.01
C ASN A 14 -4.07 6.51 -25.66
N ASN A 15 -4.05 5.75 -24.58
CA ASN A 15 -4.47 6.22 -23.27
C ASN A 15 -3.29 6.81 -22.50
N LEU A 16 -3.39 8.08 -22.12
CA LEU A 16 -2.42 8.79 -21.29
C LEU A 16 -2.84 8.62 -19.82
N ALA A 17 -2.18 7.71 -19.12
CA ALA A 17 -2.53 7.34 -17.74
C ALA A 17 -1.84 8.22 -16.69
N LEU A 18 -0.67 8.79 -17.02
CA LEU A 18 0.01 9.85 -16.26
C LEU A 18 0.42 10.90 -17.28
N ASP A 19 0.16 12.17 -16.97
CA ASP A 19 0.44 13.31 -17.84
C ASP A 19 1.14 14.41 -17.03
N SER A 20 2.46 14.43 -17.12
CA SER A 20 3.34 15.33 -16.36
C SER A 20 3.02 15.34 -14.86
N PHE A 21 2.72 14.13 -14.33
CA PHE A 21 2.31 13.95 -12.94
C PHE A 21 3.50 14.11 -11.99
N SER A 22 3.36 14.99 -11.00
CA SER A 22 4.37 15.20 -9.95
C SER A 22 3.77 14.97 -8.56
N LEU A 23 4.53 14.30 -7.69
CA LEU A 23 4.13 13.95 -6.33
C LEU A 23 5.35 13.88 -5.41
N GLN A 24 5.19 14.31 -4.17
CA GLN A 24 6.23 14.21 -3.15
C GLN A 24 5.64 13.65 -1.86
N VAL A 25 6.36 12.73 -1.18
CA VAL A 25 5.99 12.18 0.12
C VAL A 25 7.17 12.32 1.08
N GLN A 26 6.95 12.95 2.22
CA GLN A 26 7.95 13.11 3.27
C GLN A 26 8.01 11.86 4.17
N LYS A 27 9.12 11.69 4.89
CA LYS A 27 9.23 10.59 5.88
C LYS A 27 8.27 10.85 7.05
N GLY A 28 7.52 9.81 7.45
CA GLY A 28 6.54 9.87 8.54
C GLY A 28 5.21 10.53 8.16
N GLU A 29 5.03 10.88 6.89
CA GLU A 29 3.81 11.48 6.35
C GLU A 29 2.80 10.41 5.93
N VAL A 30 1.53 10.73 6.08
CA VAL A 30 0.44 10.03 5.37
C VAL A 30 -0.02 10.91 4.23
N LEU A 31 0.37 10.55 3.01
CA LEU A 31 -0.15 11.22 1.82
C LEU A 31 -1.38 10.48 1.30
N GLY A 32 -2.51 11.18 1.24
CA GLY A 32 -3.73 10.72 0.59
C GLY A 32 -3.73 11.06 -0.89
N LEU A 33 -3.80 10.06 -1.76
CA LEU A 33 -3.97 10.26 -3.20
C LEU A 33 -5.43 10.00 -3.56
N LEU A 34 -6.20 11.08 -3.69
CA LEU A 34 -7.64 11.08 -3.96
C LEU A 34 -7.90 11.24 -5.46
N GLY A 35 -8.88 10.52 -5.98
CA GLY A 35 -9.33 10.70 -7.36
C GLY A 35 -10.31 9.64 -7.82
N PRO A 36 -11.08 9.89 -8.88
CA PRO A 36 -12.03 8.92 -9.42
C PRO A 36 -11.35 7.66 -9.94
N ASN A 37 -12.16 6.63 -10.24
CA ASN A 37 -11.67 5.45 -10.94
C ASN A 37 -11.17 5.87 -12.34
N GLY A 38 -9.99 5.34 -12.70
CA GLY A 38 -9.33 5.73 -13.96
C GLY A 38 -8.50 7.01 -13.92
N ALA A 39 -8.43 7.73 -12.79
CA ALA A 39 -7.61 8.93 -12.65
C ALA A 39 -6.10 8.71 -12.84
N GLY A 40 -5.61 7.46 -12.71
CA GLY A 40 -4.18 7.13 -12.83
C GLY A 40 -3.54 6.68 -11.52
N LYS A 41 -4.26 6.65 -10.38
CA LYS A 41 -3.74 6.31 -9.04
C LYS A 41 -2.95 4.99 -9.01
N THR A 42 -3.54 3.90 -9.46
CA THR A 42 -2.87 2.58 -9.51
C THR A 42 -1.68 2.58 -10.48
N THR A 43 -1.74 3.33 -11.58
CA THR A 43 -0.60 3.49 -12.50
C THR A 43 0.56 4.21 -11.83
N CYS A 44 0.28 5.29 -11.08
CA CYS A 44 1.26 6.01 -10.29
C CYS A 44 1.91 5.07 -9.23
N ILE A 45 1.11 4.34 -8.47
CA ILE A 45 1.61 3.35 -7.51
C ILE A 45 2.51 2.32 -8.19
N ARG A 46 2.06 1.71 -9.29
CA ARG A 46 2.84 0.70 -10.04
C ARG A 46 4.15 1.26 -10.58
N ALA A 47 4.18 2.54 -10.94
CA ALA A 47 5.41 3.21 -11.34
C ALA A 47 6.35 3.42 -10.13
N ILE A 48 5.84 3.88 -8.99
CA ILE A 48 6.62 4.08 -7.75
C ILE A 48 7.26 2.77 -7.27
N ILE A 49 6.52 1.65 -7.27
CA ILE A 49 7.06 0.33 -6.85
C ILE A 49 7.88 -0.37 -7.95
N GLY A 50 7.94 0.21 -9.15
CA GLY A 50 8.73 -0.28 -10.28
C GLY A 50 8.14 -1.51 -10.97
N LEU A 51 6.83 -1.66 -10.99
CA LEU A 51 6.11 -2.67 -11.77
C LEU A 51 5.77 -2.18 -13.18
N THR A 52 5.65 -0.87 -13.35
CA THR A 52 5.36 -0.24 -14.64
C THR A 52 6.40 0.86 -14.88
N PRO A 53 7.20 0.80 -15.96
CA PRO A 53 8.10 1.89 -16.30
C PRO A 53 7.31 3.11 -16.79
N ILE A 54 7.78 4.30 -16.43
CA ILE A 54 7.30 5.56 -17.03
C ILE A 54 7.96 5.78 -18.36
N ASP A 55 7.34 6.60 -19.21
CA ASP A 55 7.85 6.92 -20.56
C ASP A 55 8.71 8.20 -20.53
N GLU A 56 8.36 9.20 -19.67
CA GLU A 56 9.09 10.45 -19.48
C GLU A 56 9.07 10.85 -17.99
N GLY A 57 9.95 11.76 -17.59
CA GLY A 57 10.09 12.22 -16.21
C GLY A 57 11.00 11.35 -15.35
N SER A 58 10.90 11.50 -14.03
CA SER A 58 11.71 10.73 -13.09
C SER A 58 10.93 10.29 -11.86
N ILE A 59 11.33 9.14 -11.28
CA ILE A 59 10.85 8.68 -9.98
C ILE A 59 12.03 8.30 -9.11
N THR A 60 12.06 8.83 -7.90
CA THR A 60 13.05 8.50 -6.88
C THR A 60 12.31 7.99 -5.63
N VAL A 61 12.75 6.86 -5.10
CA VAL A 61 12.22 6.27 -3.87
C VAL A 61 13.36 5.99 -2.91
N PHE A 62 13.28 6.48 -1.68
CA PHE A 62 14.36 6.44 -0.68
C PHE A 62 15.69 7.05 -1.19
N GLY A 63 15.62 8.08 -2.03
CA GLY A 63 16.81 8.67 -2.67
C GLY A 63 17.43 7.83 -3.78
N ILE A 64 16.77 6.76 -4.21
CA ILE A 64 17.26 5.83 -5.24
C ILE A 64 16.35 5.95 -6.47
N ALA A 65 16.96 6.15 -7.65
CA ALA A 65 16.20 6.19 -8.90
C ALA A 65 15.48 4.87 -9.18
N GLN A 66 14.17 4.98 -9.48
CA GLN A 66 13.32 3.82 -9.77
C GLN A 66 13.47 3.40 -11.24
N ASN A 67 14.03 2.22 -11.47
CA ASN A 67 14.23 1.64 -12.80
C ASN A 67 13.58 0.25 -12.95
N GLY A 68 12.70 -0.13 -12.02
CA GLY A 68 12.00 -1.42 -12.00
C GLY A 68 12.83 -2.62 -11.53
N LYS A 69 14.15 -2.52 -11.51
CA LYS A 69 15.07 -3.64 -11.19
C LYS A 69 15.67 -3.55 -9.78
N ASN A 70 15.33 -2.51 -9.01
CA ASN A 70 15.99 -2.24 -7.74
C ASN A 70 15.31 -2.99 -6.57
N GLY A 71 15.86 -4.17 -6.20
CA GLY A 71 15.41 -4.94 -5.06
C GLY A 71 15.53 -4.20 -3.72
N LYS A 72 16.49 -3.27 -3.58
CA LYS A 72 16.65 -2.45 -2.36
C LYS A 72 15.48 -1.51 -2.10
N ILE A 73 14.78 -1.06 -3.14
CA ILE A 73 13.54 -0.29 -3.00
C ILE A 73 12.42 -1.23 -2.55
N LYS A 74 12.23 -2.34 -3.28
CA LYS A 74 11.10 -3.26 -3.05
C LYS A 74 11.11 -3.89 -1.66
N SER A 75 12.29 -4.23 -1.11
CA SER A 75 12.41 -4.81 0.23
C SER A 75 12.04 -3.87 1.38
N ARG A 76 11.88 -2.57 1.11
CA ARG A 76 11.53 -1.53 2.10
C ARG A 76 10.09 -1.05 1.97
N ILE A 77 9.32 -1.60 1.02
CA ILE A 77 7.93 -1.21 0.74
C ILE A 77 6.99 -2.35 1.13
N GLY A 78 5.97 -2.04 1.92
CA GLY A 78 4.77 -2.87 2.08
C GLY A 78 3.71 -2.42 1.08
N TYR A 79 3.26 -3.32 0.20
CA TYR A 79 2.23 -2.98 -0.78
C TYR A 79 0.95 -3.76 -0.52
N VAL A 80 -0.12 -3.03 -0.25
CA VAL A 80 -1.48 -3.56 -0.10
C VAL A 80 -2.23 -3.25 -1.38
N THR A 81 -2.49 -4.29 -2.16
CA THR A 81 -3.20 -4.21 -3.44
C THR A 81 -4.71 -4.02 -3.23
N GLN A 82 -5.39 -3.43 -4.20
CA GLN A 82 -6.85 -3.34 -4.21
C GLN A 82 -7.51 -4.72 -4.17
N GLU A 83 -7.03 -5.66 -4.99
CA GLU A 83 -7.45 -7.06 -4.95
C GLU A 83 -6.76 -7.80 -3.80
N LEU A 84 -7.44 -8.78 -3.24
CA LEU A 84 -6.86 -9.66 -2.22
C LEU A 84 -5.86 -10.62 -2.87
N THR A 85 -4.65 -10.71 -2.31
CA THR A 85 -3.58 -11.57 -2.83
C THR A 85 -3.33 -12.81 -1.95
N ILE A 86 -4.15 -13.02 -0.92
CA ILE A 86 -4.03 -14.16 0.00
C ILE A 86 -4.51 -15.46 -0.63
N TYR A 87 -3.95 -16.58 -0.18
CA TYR A 87 -4.32 -17.94 -0.60
C TYR A 87 -5.40 -18.50 0.31
N GLU A 88 -6.61 -18.68 -0.22
CA GLU A 88 -7.81 -19.07 0.55
C GLU A 88 -7.71 -20.46 1.17
N GLU A 89 -6.99 -21.38 0.55
CA GLU A 89 -6.79 -22.74 1.08
C GLU A 89 -5.73 -22.85 2.17
N MET A 90 -4.93 -21.81 2.35
CA MET A 90 -3.95 -21.68 3.43
C MET A 90 -4.60 -21.10 4.69
N THR A 91 -4.05 -21.42 5.86
CA THR A 91 -4.35 -20.74 7.11
C THR A 91 -3.78 -19.31 7.08
N ALA A 92 -4.25 -18.44 8.01
CA ALA A 92 -3.69 -17.11 8.15
C ALA A 92 -2.19 -17.14 8.46
N LYS A 93 -1.75 -18.06 9.33
CA LYS A 93 -0.33 -18.27 9.66
C LYS A 93 0.49 -18.68 8.44
N GLU A 94 -0.02 -19.61 7.63
CA GLU A 94 0.67 -20.06 6.40
C GLU A 94 0.78 -18.95 5.37
N ASN A 95 -0.28 -18.16 5.16
CA ASN A 95 -0.21 -16.96 4.32
C ASN A 95 0.88 -15.99 4.80
N MET A 96 0.87 -15.63 6.07
CA MET A 96 1.87 -14.72 6.64
C MET A 96 3.28 -15.31 6.51
N ALA A 97 3.48 -16.59 6.79
CA ALA A 97 4.77 -17.24 6.63
C ALA A 97 5.25 -17.25 5.16
N PHE A 98 4.34 -17.51 4.22
CA PHE A 98 4.65 -17.46 2.79
C PHE A 98 5.12 -16.08 2.36
N PHE A 99 4.31 -15.04 2.62
CA PHE A 99 4.66 -13.67 2.23
C PHE A 99 5.92 -13.16 2.94
N GLY A 100 6.09 -13.44 4.24
CA GLY A 100 7.30 -13.05 4.95
C GLY A 100 8.56 -13.72 4.41
N SER A 101 8.46 -14.99 3.97
CA SER A 101 9.59 -15.71 3.35
C SER A 101 10.01 -15.09 2.00
N LEU A 102 9.07 -14.52 1.23
CA LEU A 102 9.39 -13.81 -0.02
C LEU A 102 10.25 -12.56 0.22
N TYR A 103 10.13 -11.95 1.41
CA TYR A 103 10.99 -10.84 1.85
C TYR A 103 12.27 -11.32 2.54
N GLY A 104 12.54 -12.63 2.56
CA GLY A 104 13.76 -13.21 3.10
C GLY A 104 13.76 -13.42 4.61
N LEU A 105 12.62 -13.33 5.28
CA LEU A 105 12.52 -13.60 6.71
C LEU A 105 12.78 -15.08 7.01
N THR A 106 13.65 -15.35 7.96
CA THR A 106 13.95 -16.69 8.45
C THR A 106 12.79 -17.26 9.26
N LYS A 107 12.77 -18.58 9.45
CA LYS A 107 11.75 -19.23 10.28
C LYS A 107 11.69 -18.62 11.70
N ALA A 108 12.82 -18.36 12.33
CA ALA A 108 12.87 -17.77 13.68
C ALA A 108 12.27 -16.36 13.72
N GLU A 109 12.52 -15.55 12.69
CA GLU A 109 11.92 -14.21 12.57
C GLU A 109 10.40 -14.31 12.33
N LEU A 110 9.95 -15.24 11.48
CA LEU A 110 8.54 -15.47 11.24
C LEU A 110 7.81 -15.96 12.50
N ASP A 111 8.38 -16.89 13.25
CA ASP A 111 7.79 -17.41 14.49
C ASP A 111 7.60 -16.30 15.55
N ARG A 112 8.45 -15.26 15.53
CA ARG A 112 8.31 -14.07 16.37
C ARG A 112 7.33 -13.05 15.81
N LYS A 113 7.47 -12.67 14.54
CA LYS A 113 6.72 -11.57 13.91
C LYS A 113 5.27 -11.90 13.61
N ILE A 114 4.95 -13.14 13.22
CA ILE A 114 3.57 -13.50 12.89
C ILE A 114 2.60 -13.25 14.05
N PRO A 115 2.87 -13.68 15.30
CA PRO A 115 2.00 -13.36 16.43
C PRO A 115 1.91 -11.85 16.74
N GLU A 116 3.01 -11.11 16.59
CA GLU A 116 3.04 -9.66 16.77
C GLU A 116 2.13 -8.94 15.77
N VAL A 117 2.32 -9.21 14.48
CA VAL A 117 1.52 -8.61 13.42
C VAL A 117 0.06 -9.08 13.50
N ALA A 118 -0.19 -10.36 13.80
CA ALA A 118 -1.55 -10.88 13.94
C ALA A 118 -2.35 -10.14 15.02
N ARG A 119 -1.71 -9.78 16.13
CA ARG A 119 -2.33 -8.97 17.20
C ARG A 119 -2.67 -7.56 16.70
N VAL A 120 -1.76 -6.95 15.96
CA VAL A 120 -1.94 -5.60 15.42
C VAL A 120 -3.12 -5.53 14.43
N ILE A 121 -3.32 -6.58 13.62
CA ILE A 121 -4.45 -6.68 12.69
C ILE A 121 -5.70 -7.34 13.29
N GLY A 122 -5.69 -7.70 14.60
CA GLY A 122 -6.81 -8.31 15.33
C GLY A 122 -7.18 -9.71 14.83
N LEU A 123 -6.19 -10.53 14.47
CA LEU A 123 -6.38 -11.91 14.00
C LEU A 123 -5.57 -12.93 14.81
N GLU A 124 -5.05 -12.58 15.99
CA GLU A 124 -4.19 -13.44 16.82
C GLU A 124 -4.85 -14.79 17.19
N ASN A 125 -6.18 -14.81 17.39
CA ASN A 125 -6.94 -16.01 17.73
C ASN A 125 -7.40 -16.81 16.51
N ARG A 126 -7.05 -16.39 15.30
CA ARG A 126 -7.50 -16.96 14.03
C ARG A 126 -6.37 -17.48 13.14
N LEU A 127 -5.13 -17.48 13.65
CA LEU A 127 -3.93 -17.83 12.87
C LEU A 127 -3.99 -19.23 12.25
N ASN A 128 -4.63 -20.18 12.91
CA ASN A 128 -4.70 -21.58 12.46
C ASN A 128 -5.96 -21.88 11.61
N GLU A 129 -6.79 -20.89 11.34
CA GLU A 129 -7.97 -21.07 10.50
C GLU A 129 -7.66 -20.83 9.02
N LYS A 130 -8.27 -21.62 8.13
CA LYS A 130 -8.19 -21.38 6.67
C LYS A 130 -8.89 -20.08 6.31
N THR A 131 -8.23 -19.29 5.45
CA THR A 131 -8.67 -17.92 5.15
C THR A 131 -9.94 -17.86 4.29
N LYS A 132 -10.34 -18.93 3.64
CA LYS A 132 -11.65 -19.07 3.00
C LYS A 132 -12.84 -18.96 3.97
N LYS A 133 -12.61 -19.15 5.28
CA LYS A 133 -13.64 -18.96 6.33
C LYS A 133 -13.72 -17.53 6.84
N PHE A 134 -12.82 -16.66 6.40
CA PHE A 134 -12.75 -15.29 6.85
C PHE A 134 -13.81 -14.42 6.14
N SER A 135 -14.34 -13.42 6.86
CA SER A 135 -15.08 -12.36 6.20
C SER A 135 -14.16 -11.53 5.30
N GLY A 136 -14.74 -10.80 4.33
CA GLY A 136 -13.93 -9.92 3.46
C GLY A 136 -13.05 -8.94 4.24
N GLY A 137 -13.57 -8.39 5.33
CA GLY A 137 -12.80 -7.52 6.21
C GLY A 137 -11.66 -8.25 6.93
N MET A 138 -11.85 -9.51 7.36
CA MET A 138 -10.76 -10.32 7.94
C MET A 138 -9.70 -10.65 6.89
N GLN A 139 -10.11 -10.99 5.67
CA GLN A 139 -9.19 -11.24 4.56
C GLN A 139 -8.38 -9.99 4.22
N ARG A 140 -9.01 -8.82 4.19
CA ARG A 140 -8.34 -7.53 3.98
C ARG A 140 -7.33 -7.22 5.08
N ARG A 141 -7.69 -7.42 6.35
CA ARG A 141 -6.77 -7.24 7.48
C ARG A 141 -5.58 -8.19 7.40
N LEU A 142 -5.78 -9.44 6.99
CA LEU A 142 -4.69 -10.39 6.75
C LEU A 142 -3.78 -9.93 5.61
N ASN A 143 -4.36 -9.45 4.48
CA ASN A 143 -3.61 -8.93 3.35
C ASN A 143 -2.70 -7.74 3.78
N ILE A 144 -3.22 -6.85 4.60
CA ILE A 144 -2.45 -5.77 5.23
C ILE A 144 -1.34 -6.35 6.11
N GLY A 145 -1.65 -7.30 6.99
CA GLY A 145 -0.67 -7.93 7.88
C GLY A 145 0.49 -8.59 7.13
N CYS A 146 0.22 -9.24 6.00
CA CYS A 146 1.26 -9.82 5.16
C CYS A 146 2.25 -8.77 4.64
N SER A 147 1.79 -7.55 4.37
CA SER A 147 2.65 -6.45 3.90
C SER A 147 3.50 -5.80 4.99
N LEU A 148 3.28 -6.13 6.26
CA LEU A 148 3.97 -5.53 7.41
C LEU A 148 5.10 -6.38 7.98
N LEU A 149 5.16 -7.66 7.64
CA LEU A 149 6.05 -8.64 8.29
C LEU A 149 7.53 -8.28 8.23
N HIS A 150 7.95 -7.59 7.18
CA HIS A 150 9.35 -7.21 6.93
C HIS A 150 9.70 -5.79 7.43
N ASP A 151 8.87 -5.19 8.29
CA ASP A 151 9.02 -3.83 8.84
C ASP A 151 9.28 -2.77 7.75
N PRO A 152 8.34 -2.57 6.81
CA PRO A 152 8.54 -1.63 5.72
C PRO A 152 8.66 -0.19 6.22
N GLU A 153 9.51 0.62 5.57
CA GLU A 153 9.65 2.05 5.83
C GLU A 153 8.57 2.88 5.14
N LEU A 154 7.98 2.32 4.08
CA LEU A 154 6.89 2.90 3.32
C LEU A 154 5.80 1.85 3.13
N ILE A 155 4.56 2.20 3.45
CA ILE A 155 3.39 1.39 3.15
C ILE A 155 2.59 2.08 2.06
N ILE A 156 2.27 1.35 1.00
CA ILE A 156 1.41 1.82 -0.07
C ILE A 156 0.12 1.00 -0.02
N MET A 157 -1.01 1.69 0.11
CA MET A 157 -2.34 1.07 0.18
C MET A 157 -3.19 1.54 -1.00
N ASP A 158 -3.46 0.61 -1.93
CA ASP A 158 -4.27 0.90 -3.12
C ASP A 158 -5.74 0.55 -2.84
N GLU A 159 -6.55 1.58 -2.54
CA GLU A 159 -7.97 1.48 -2.22
C GLU A 159 -8.31 0.36 -1.20
N PRO A 160 -7.70 0.36 0.01
CA PRO A 160 -7.73 -0.78 0.91
C PRO A 160 -9.11 -1.07 1.52
N THR A 161 -10.06 -0.17 1.37
CA THR A 161 -11.41 -0.22 1.98
C THR A 161 -12.52 -0.55 0.99
N VAL A 162 -12.19 -0.69 -0.29
CA VAL A 162 -13.19 -1.00 -1.33
C VAL A 162 -13.77 -2.40 -1.12
N GLY A 163 -15.10 -2.48 -1.12
CA GLY A 163 -15.84 -3.75 -1.05
C GLY A 163 -15.90 -4.40 0.33
N ILE A 164 -15.54 -3.68 1.40
CA ILE A 164 -15.63 -4.18 2.78
C ILE A 164 -16.74 -3.48 3.57
N ASP A 165 -17.18 -4.14 4.64
CA ASP A 165 -18.21 -3.63 5.52
C ASP A 165 -17.75 -2.40 6.34
N PRO A 166 -18.68 -1.56 6.84
CA PRO A 166 -18.35 -0.33 7.57
C PRO A 166 -17.49 -0.55 8.82
N GLN A 167 -17.68 -1.67 9.54
CA GLN A 167 -16.90 -1.97 10.74
C GLN A 167 -15.44 -2.27 10.39
N SER A 168 -15.21 -3.08 9.35
CA SER A 168 -13.87 -3.40 8.85
C SER A 168 -13.19 -2.17 8.25
N ARG A 169 -13.95 -1.29 7.56
CA ARG A 169 -13.45 -0.01 7.06
C ARG A 169 -12.94 0.86 8.20
N ASN A 170 -13.75 1.07 9.24
CA ASN A 170 -13.35 1.86 10.42
C ASN A 170 -12.09 1.29 11.08
N PHE A 171 -12.01 -0.04 11.22
CA PHE A 171 -10.81 -0.70 11.76
C PHE A 171 -9.56 -0.35 10.94
N ILE A 172 -9.65 -0.39 9.60
CA ILE A 172 -8.50 -0.09 8.73
C ILE A 172 -8.11 1.39 8.84
N LEU A 173 -9.06 2.32 8.89
CA LEU A 173 -8.76 3.74 9.05
C LEU A 173 -8.06 4.02 10.39
N GLU A 174 -8.56 3.46 11.50
CA GLU A 174 -7.90 3.58 12.80
C GLU A 174 -6.53 2.91 12.82
N PHE A 175 -6.38 1.78 12.14
CA PHE A 175 -5.10 1.10 11.99
C PHE A 175 -4.08 1.99 11.25
N VAL A 176 -4.48 2.65 10.16
CA VAL A 176 -3.63 3.61 9.41
C VAL A 176 -3.19 4.77 10.30
N LYS A 177 -4.10 5.35 11.09
CA LYS A 177 -3.78 6.41 12.07
C LYS A 177 -2.74 5.95 13.10
N ASN A 178 -2.90 4.72 13.61
CA ASN A 178 -1.95 4.15 14.57
C ASN A 178 -0.55 3.93 13.96
N LEU A 179 -0.47 3.48 12.71
CA LEU A 179 0.81 3.38 11.99
C LEU A 179 1.45 4.76 11.80
N ALA A 180 0.65 5.75 11.39
CA ALA A 180 1.10 7.13 11.21
C ALA A 180 1.66 7.73 12.51
N SER A 181 0.97 7.54 13.64
CA SER A 181 1.40 8.03 14.95
C SER A 181 2.73 7.42 15.42
N ASN A 182 3.07 6.23 14.91
CA ASN A 182 4.36 5.57 15.12
C ASN A 182 5.44 5.98 14.10
N GLY A 183 5.16 6.98 13.26
CA GLY A 183 6.11 7.53 12.29
C GLY A 183 6.26 6.73 10.99
N THR A 184 5.35 5.80 10.71
CA THR A 184 5.34 5.06 9.44
C THR A 184 4.92 5.98 8.30
N THR A 185 5.65 5.96 7.19
CA THR A 185 5.26 6.68 5.97
C THR A 185 4.21 5.89 5.20
N ILE A 186 3.13 6.55 4.78
CA ILE A 186 2.01 5.87 4.10
C ILE A 186 1.59 6.66 2.87
N LEU A 187 1.45 5.98 1.73
CA LEU A 187 0.71 6.46 0.56
C LEU A 187 -0.63 5.72 0.52
N TYR A 188 -1.70 6.45 0.80
CA TYR A 188 -3.06 5.91 0.88
C TYR A 188 -3.88 6.39 -0.30
N THR A 189 -4.41 5.49 -1.13
CA THR A 189 -5.31 5.89 -2.22
C THR A 189 -6.76 5.58 -1.90
N SER A 190 -7.65 6.46 -2.29
CA SER A 190 -9.10 6.27 -2.23
C SER A 190 -9.80 7.14 -3.28
N HIS A 191 -11.04 6.81 -3.58
CA HIS A 191 -11.98 7.69 -4.28
C HIS A 191 -13.03 8.30 -3.33
N TYR A 192 -12.93 8.00 -2.02
CA TYR A 192 -13.77 8.57 -0.95
C TYR A 192 -12.99 9.64 -0.18
N ILE A 193 -13.47 10.88 -0.24
CA ILE A 193 -12.81 12.02 0.41
C ILE A 193 -12.76 11.83 1.93
N GLU A 194 -13.84 11.30 2.53
CA GLU A 194 -13.95 11.12 3.97
C GLU A 194 -12.90 10.15 4.54
N GLU A 195 -12.46 9.18 3.73
CA GLU A 195 -11.39 8.27 4.13
C GLU A 195 -10.05 8.96 4.15
N VAL A 196 -9.77 9.74 3.10
CA VAL A 196 -8.51 10.45 2.96
C VAL A 196 -8.40 11.53 4.05
N GLU A 197 -9.45 12.31 4.27
CA GLU A 197 -9.51 13.31 5.36
C GLU A 197 -9.32 12.68 6.75
N ALA A 198 -9.80 11.45 6.94
CA ALA A 198 -9.68 10.76 8.22
C ALA A 198 -8.25 10.36 8.55
N VAL A 199 -7.38 10.09 7.59
CA VAL A 199 -6.06 9.49 7.83
C VAL A 199 -4.88 10.31 7.31
N ALA A 200 -5.06 11.15 6.29
CA ALA A 200 -3.98 11.85 5.61
C ALA A 200 -3.56 13.12 6.35
N SER A 201 -2.26 13.40 6.37
CA SER A 201 -1.69 14.68 6.79
C SER A 201 -1.61 15.67 5.62
N HIS A 202 -1.48 15.16 4.40
CA HIS A 202 -1.53 15.92 3.14
C HIS A 202 -2.35 15.16 2.11
N ILE A 203 -2.98 15.88 1.20
CA ILE A 203 -3.83 15.31 0.15
C ILE A 203 -3.33 15.78 -1.20
N CYS A 204 -3.21 14.84 -2.14
CA CYS A 204 -3.04 15.13 -3.55
C CYS A 204 -4.31 14.66 -4.29
N ILE A 205 -4.96 15.55 -5.02
CA ILE A 205 -6.12 15.22 -5.84
C ILE A 205 -5.65 14.98 -7.26
N MET A 206 -5.98 13.79 -7.77
CA MET A 206 -5.58 13.34 -9.10
C MET A 206 -6.81 13.17 -10.00
N ASP A 207 -6.75 13.72 -11.21
CA ASP A 207 -7.73 13.48 -12.25
C ASP A 207 -7.05 13.41 -13.63
N GLN A 208 -7.49 12.47 -14.47
CA GLN A 208 -6.99 12.26 -15.85
C GLN A 208 -5.46 12.28 -15.97
N GLY A 209 -4.76 11.67 -15.02
CA GLY A 209 -3.30 11.60 -15.01
C GLY A 209 -2.57 12.84 -14.47
N HIS A 210 -3.28 13.89 -14.09
CA HIS A 210 -2.72 15.14 -13.52
C HIS A 210 -2.96 15.27 -12.03
N ALA A 211 -2.06 15.94 -11.31
CA ALA A 211 -2.33 16.48 -10.00
C ALA A 211 -3.06 17.83 -10.15
N ILE A 212 -4.33 17.89 -9.73
CA ILE A 212 -5.18 19.09 -9.91
C ILE A 212 -5.21 19.99 -8.67
N ALA A 213 -4.93 19.45 -7.49
CA ALA A 213 -4.80 20.18 -6.24
C ALA A 213 -3.99 19.37 -5.23
N GLY A 214 -3.39 20.05 -4.24
CA GLY A 214 -2.66 19.42 -3.15
C GLY A 214 -2.47 20.41 -1.98
N GLY A 215 -2.48 19.87 -0.74
CA GLY A 215 -2.30 20.66 0.50
C GLY A 215 -2.17 19.78 1.73
#